data_30671925063b02dcffcfcf7d598e8dd7
#
_entry.id   30671925063b02dcffcfcf7d598e8dd7
#
_cell.length_a   1.000
_cell.length_b   1.000
_cell.length_c   1.000
_cell.angle_alpha   90.00
_cell.angle_beta   90.00
_cell.angle_gamma   90.00
#
_symmetry.space_group_name_H-M   'P 1'
#
loop_
_entity.id
_entity.type
_entity.pdbx_description
1 polymer ?
#
loop_
_entity_poly.entity_id
_entity_poly.type
_entity_poly.pdbx_seq_one_letter_code
_entity_poly.pdbx_strand_id
1 'polypeptide(L)'
;MNENIELMMPIKAAPYDHQKKAFAFACDKFGVFDERLKSRGTALLMEMGTGKTIVSIAVAGCMYQYGKVNRVLVVAPLSILGVWEEEFEKFADFPYSMTILKGTAAKKKEQLTKLPDGGLQVVVVNYESAWRLEKELLAYNADLVIADEAHKLKENRTSQSKGMHHIGDKARYKLLLTGTVITNRELDVFSQYRFLNPQIFGTSFYAFRNQYFDMGGYGNHTPIFRKWMTDDFLKRLHSVAYRVTKAECLDLPAITEEVRTVDLEKDAIKLYDSIEDESYAELDESEVTTANILTRLLRLSQITGGHLTDDDGVVNTVSRAKLDALSDIIDSAMAEDKKLVIMARFVPELDDIQELLEKKKIGYAVVRGGVKDRDNEIHRFQYDDKCRVFVGQIAAAGLGITLTAASTMVFFSLDYSMSNFEQAKARIHRAGQKENCHYIYLVCRGTVDRKVLYALRQKMNLAKMLVDDYRKGRNPFKN
;
A
#
# COMPACT_ATOMS: atom_id res chain seq x y z
N MET A 1 6.98 29.75 21.80
CA MET A 1 7.87 28.66 21.40
C MET A 1 9.21 29.28 21.10
N ASN A 2 10.27 28.88 21.78
CA ASN A 2 11.62 29.43 21.58
C ASN A 2 12.09 29.11 20.16
N GLU A 3 12.33 30.15 19.38
CA GLU A 3 12.66 30.12 17.95
C GLU A 3 14.12 29.79 17.64
N ASN A 4 14.83 28.98 18.38
CA ASN A 4 16.24 28.70 18.04
C ASN A 4 16.78 27.35 18.57
N ILE A 5 16.02 26.27 18.54
CA ILE A 5 16.63 24.95 18.53
C ILE A 5 16.48 24.45 17.11
N GLU A 6 17.54 24.58 16.30
CA GLU A 6 17.65 23.85 15.05
C GLU A 6 17.68 22.38 15.42
N LEU A 7 16.50 21.75 15.40
CA LEU A 7 16.29 20.36 15.75
C LEU A 7 17.04 19.49 14.73
N MET A 8 18.27 19.13 15.04
CA MET A 8 19.04 18.24 14.19
C MET A 8 18.42 16.84 14.24
N MET A 9 17.85 16.43 13.13
CA MET A 9 17.42 15.05 12.95
C MET A 9 18.70 14.18 12.92
N PRO A 10 18.81 13.10 13.72
CA PRO A 10 20.00 12.24 13.74
C PRO A 10 20.01 11.31 12.51
N ILE A 11 20.20 11.89 11.34
CA ILE A 11 20.22 11.20 10.04
C ILE A 11 21.35 11.74 9.15
N LYS A 12 21.91 10.86 8.32
CA LYS A 12 23.01 11.17 7.38
C LYS A 12 22.61 12.03 6.18
N ALA A 13 21.30 12.27 5.97
CA ALA A 13 20.80 13.02 4.82
C ALA A 13 20.22 14.38 5.25
N ALA A 14 20.23 15.36 4.34
CA ALA A 14 19.54 16.62 4.55
C ALA A 14 18.01 16.43 4.45
N PRO A 15 17.23 16.66 5.53
CA PRO A 15 15.80 16.47 5.50
C PRO A 15 15.08 17.61 4.78
N TYR A 16 13.98 17.30 4.09
CA TYR A 16 13.06 18.31 3.56
C TYR A 16 12.28 19.00 4.70
N ASP A 17 11.79 20.21 4.45
CA ASP A 17 11.07 21.00 5.48
C ASP A 17 9.85 20.29 6.07
N HIS A 18 9.08 19.58 5.26
CA HIS A 18 7.95 18.79 5.76
C HIS A 18 8.39 17.62 6.65
N GLN A 19 9.57 17.05 6.40
CA GLN A 19 10.15 15.99 7.24
C GLN A 19 10.61 16.57 8.59
N LYS A 20 11.25 17.74 8.59
CA LYS A 20 11.60 18.47 9.83
C LYS A 20 10.36 18.77 10.67
N LYS A 21 9.28 19.26 10.04
CA LYS A 21 8.00 19.54 10.71
C LYS A 21 7.36 18.27 11.28
N ALA A 22 7.36 17.18 10.53
CA ALA A 22 6.83 15.88 10.98
C ALA A 22 7.63 15.33 12.18
N PHE A 23 8.95 15.41 12.10
CA PHE A 23 9.86 15.01 13.17
C PHE A 23 9.63 15.84 14.43
N ALA A 24 9.64 17.18 14.32
CA ALA A 24 9.38 18.09 15.43
C ALA A 24 8.03 17.82 16.09
N PHE A 25 6.97 17.59 15.28
CA PHE A 25 5.64 17.25 15.78
C PHE A 25 5.66 15.94 16.58
N ALA A 26 6.30 14.89 16.08
CA ALA A 26 6.36 13.60 16.76
C ALA A 26 7.15 13.70 18.08
N CYS A 27 8.31 14.36 18.06
CA CYS A 27 9.14 14.57 19.24
C CYS A 27 8.42 15.43 20.30
N ASP A 28 7.66 16.45 19.89
CA ASP A 28 6.83 17.27 20.77
C ASP A 28 5.73 16.43 21.45
N LYS A 29 5.01 15.58 20.68
CA LYS A 29 3.99 14.70 21.24
C LYS A 29 4.55 13.70 22.24
N PHE A 30 5.74 13.17 21.97
CA PHE A 30 6.41 12.23 22.87
C PHE A 30 7.13 12.89 24.05
N GLY A 31 7.13 14.22 24.13
CA GLY A 31 7.81 14.96 25.21
C GLY A 31 9.30 14.73 25.22
N VAL A 32 9.95 14.71 24.05
CA VAL A 32 11.38 14.43 23.96
C VAL A 32 12.21 15.55 24.57
N PHE A 33 11.79 16.82 24.36
CA PHE A 33 12.56 18.00 24.73
C PHE A 33 12.06 18.67 26.02
N ASP A 34 10.77 18.59 26.32
CA ASP A 34 10.14 19.25 27.46
C ASP A 34 9.75 18.29 28.61
N GLU A 35 10.15 17.01 28.50
CA GLU A 35 9.85 15.91 29.42
C GLU A 35 8.35 15.63 29.65
N ARG A 36 7.47 16.46 29.10
CA ARG A 36 6.02 16.31 29.23
C ARG A 36 5.46 15.44 28.12
N LEU A 37 5.11 14.21 28.44
CA LEU A 37 4.40 13.31 27.52
C LEU A 37 3.01 13.86 27.19
N LYS A 38 2.83 14.36 25.96
CA LYS A 38 1.55 14.88 25.45
C LYS A 38 0.67 13.80 24.82
N SER A 39 1.30 12.75 24.25
CA SER A 39 0.61 11.59 23.70
C SER A 39 1.52 10.37 23.72
N ARG A 40 0.95 9.20 24.02
CA ARG A 40 1.64 7.90 23.87
C ARG A 40 1.72 7.42 22.43
N GLY A 41 0.93 7.99 21.53
CA GLY A 41 0.90 7.61 20.13
C GLY A 41 0.81 8.82 19.21
N THR A 42 1.56 8.77 18.12
CA THR A 42 1.58 9.79 17.06
C THR A 42 1.44 9.14 15.70
N ALA A 43 0.61 9.72 14.84
CA ALA A 43 0.45 9.26 13.47
C ALA A 43 1.17 10.17 12.48
N LEU A 44 1.92 9.58 11.56
CA LEU A 44 2.47 10.24 10.38
C LEU A 44 1.59 9.88 9.16
N LEU A 45 0.58 10.72 8.93
CA LEU A 45 -0.34 10.60 7.79
C LEU A 45 0.29 11.31 6.59
N MET A 46 1.41 10.78 6.16
CA MET A 46 2.23 11.32 5.09
C MET A 46 2.04 10.50 3.83
N GLU A 47 1.77 11.16 2.72
CA GLU A 47 1.55 10.48 1.44
C GLU A 47 2.77 9.65 1.02
N MET A 48 2.59 8.66 0.16
CA MET A 48 3.69 7.79 -0.26
C MET A 48 4.79 8.57 -0.98
N GLY A 49 6.06 8.26 -0.65
CA GLY A 49 7.22 8.93 -1.23
C GLY A 49 7.58 10.27 -0.58
N THR A 50 6.89 10.70 0.50
CA THR A 50 7.24 11.91 1.26
C THR A 50 8.22 11.67 2.41
N GLY A 51 8.68 10.41 2.61
CA GLY A 51 9.74 10.07 3.55
C GLY A 51 9.27 9.70 4.97
N LYS A 52 8.16 8.96 5.09
CA LYS A 52 7.70 8.44 6.40
C LYS A 52 8.79 7.66 7.15
N THR A 53 9.50 6.78 6.43
CA THR A 53 10.52 5.91 7.02
C THR A 53 11.69 6.71 7.60
N ILE A 54 12.25 7.65 6.83
CA ILE A 54 13.35 8.49 7.30
C ILE A 54 12.96 9.34 8.52
N VAL A 55 11.74 9.87 8.56
CA VAL A 55 11.22 10.60 9.74
C VAL A 55 11.12 9.66 10.94
N SER A 56 10.65 8.42 10.74
CA SER A 56 10.51 7.45 11.82
C SER A 56 11.86 7.01 12.38
N ILE A 57 12.86 6.82 11.52
CA ILE A 57 14.25 6.55 11.92
C ILE A 57 14.80 7.70 12.75
N ALA A 58 14.62 8.94 12.28
CA ALA A 58 15.06 10.12 13.01
C ALA A 58 14.39 10.25 14.38
N VAL A 59 13.08 10.01 14.47
CA VAL A 59 12.33 10.03 15.75
C VAL A 59 12.89 8.96 16.71
N ALA A 60 13.08 7.73 16.23
CA ALA A 60 13.62 6.65 17.05
C ALA A 60 15.04 6.96 17.55
N GLY A 61 15.90 7.46 16.67
CA GLY A 61 17.27 7.86 16.99
C GLY A 61 17.34 9.01 18.00
N CYS A 62 16.52 10.05 17.80
CA CYS A 62 16.42 11.17 18.73
C CYS A 62 15.95 10.68 20.11
N MET A 63 14.90 9.87 20.17
CA MET A 63 14.40 9.31 21.43
C MET A 63 15.45 8.44 22.13
N TYR A 64 16.27 7.71 21.37
CA TYR A 64 17.39 6.95 21.90
C TYR A 64 18.46 7.88 22.50
N GLN A 65 18.90 8.90 21.77
CA GLN A 65 19.91 9.86 22.25
C GLN A 65 19.46 10.59 23.53
N TYR A 66 18.14 10.83 23.68
CA TYR A 66 17.55 11.41 24.89
C TYR A 66 17.20 10.36 25.99
N GLY A 67 17.64 9.10 25.84
CA GLY A 67 17.42 8.04 26.83
C GLY A 67 15.97 7.65 27.06
N LYS A 68 15.08 7.96 26.11
CA LYS A 68 13.63 7.64 26.21
C LYS A 68 13.30 6.24 25.68
N VAL A 69 14.10 5.72 24.73
CA VAL A 69 13.88 4.47 24.00
C VAL A 69 15.20 3.71 23.85
N ASN A 70 15.18 2.42 24.17
CA ASN A 70 16.30 1.50 23.93
C ASN A 70 15.90 0.34 22.98
N ARG A 71 14.60 0.04 22.89
CA ARG A 71 14.05 -1.07 22.10
C ARG A 71 12.92 -0.59 21.21
N VAL A 72 13.06 -0.85 19.91
CA VAL A 72 12.06 -0.52 18.89
C VAL A 72 11.55 -1.80 18.24
N LEU A 73 10.24 -1.93 18.12
CA LEU A 73 9.58 -2.94 17.32
C LEU A 73 8.96 -2.28 16.09
N VAL A 74 9.41 -2.65 14.91
CA VAL A 74 8.79 -2.24 13.63
C VAL A 74 7.91 -3.38 13.13
N VAL A 75 6.64 -3.10 12.92
CA VAL A 75 5.69 -4.03 12.30
C VAL A 75 5.28 -3.47 10.95
N ALA A 76 5.60 -4.20 9.88
CA ALA A 76 5.43 -3.76 8.50
C ALA A 76 4.91 -4.90 7.60
N PRO A 77 4.39 -4.62 6.40
CA PRO A 77 4.12 -5.68 5.41
C PRO A 77 5.37 -6.51 5.09
N LEU A 78 5.19 -7.81 4.83
CA LEU A 78 6.28 -8.76 4.57
C LEU A 78 7.24 -8.29 3.46
N SER A 79 6.71 -7.65 2.43
CA SER A 79 7.44 -7.19 1.25
C SER A 79 8.37 -6.00 1.48
N ILE A 80 8.24 -5.29 2.60
CA ILE A 80 9.06 -4.11 2.91
C ILE A 80 9.96 -4.29 4.13
N LEU A 81 10.07 -5.51 4.67
CA LEU A 81 10.94 -5.73 5.83
C LEU A 81 12.42 -5.43 5.50
N GLY A 82 12.90 -5.82 4.32
CA GLY A 82 14.27 -5.51 3.86
C GLY A 82 14.51 -4.02 3.63
N VAL A 83 13.48 -3.30 3.18
CA VAL A 83 13.56 -1.84 2.97
C VAL A 83 13.89 -1.10 4.28
N TRP A 84 13.40 -1.58 5.42
CA TRP A 84 13.74 -0.99 6.71
C TRP A 84 15.23 -1.12 7.04
N GLU A 85 15.86 -2.26 6.70
CA GLU A 85 17.31 -2.48 6.88
C GLU A 85 18.11 -1.51 6.01
N GLU A 86 17.80 -1.42 4.73
CA GLU A 86 18.43 -0.50 3.78
C GLU A 86 18.28 0.98 4.19
N GLU A 87 17.08 1.37 4.62
CA GLU A 87 16.78 2.74 5.04
C GLU A 87 17.51 3.10 6.36
N PHE A 88 17.63 2.17 7.31
CA PHE A 88 18.43 2.39 8.51
C PHE A 88 19.93 2.52 8.18
N GLU A 89 20.47 1.65 7.34
CA GLU A 89 21.86 1.72 6.90
C GLU A 89 22.17 3.05 6.20
N LYS A 90 21.27 3.47 5.33
CA LYS A 90 21.39 4.69 4.55
C LYS A 90 21.27 5.96 5.38
N PHE A 91 20.36 5.98 6.36
CA PHE A 91 19.96 7.23 7.00
C PHE A 91 20.30 7.34 8.48
N ALA A 92 20.43 6.24 9.24
CA ALA A 92 20.67 6.35 10.69
C ALA A 92 22.06 6.93 10.98
N ASP A 93 22.08 8.03 11.76
CA ASP A 93 23.32 8.67 12.26
C ASP A 93 23.42 8.52 13.80
N PHE A 94 23.22 7.27 14.24
CA PHE A 94 23.33 6.86 15.64
C PHE A 94 23.63 5.35 15.69
N PRO A 95 24.21 4.84 16.80
CA PRO A 95 24.46 3.41 16.94
C PRO A 95 23.16 2.64 17.08
N TYR A 96 23.01 1.57 16.31
CA TYR A 96 21.86 0.67 16.39
C TYR A 96 22.28 -0.78 16.09
N SER A 97 21.44 -1.71 16.53
CA SER A 97 21.49 -3.11 16.11
C SER A 97 20.13 -3.52 15.58
N MET A 98 20.07 -4.23 14.45
CA MET A 98 18.82 -4.60 13.81
C MET A 98 18.69 -6.11 13.60
N THR A 99 17.50 -6.64 13.86
CA THR A 99 17.13 -8.03 13.57
C THR A 99 15.81 -8.08 12.82
N ILE A 100 15.86 -8.57 11.58
CA ILE A 100 14.62 -8.87 10.82
C ILE A 100 14.23 -10.31 11.09
N LEU A 101 13.04 -10.53 11.63
CA LEU A 101 12.54 -11.87 11.93
C LEU A 101 12.12 -12.58 10.64
N LYS A 102 12.95 -13.54 10.18
CA LYS A 102 12.76 -14.30 8.93
C LYS A 102 12.64 -15.81 9.22
N GLY A 103 11.92 -16.52 8.35
CA GLY A 103 11.79 -17.98 8.41
C GLY A 103 10.58 -18.48 9.19
N THR A 104 10.66 -19.69 9.72
CA THR A 104 9.58 -20.33 10.49
C THR A 104 9.35 -19.65 11.84
N ALA A 105 8.19 -19.93 12.45
CA ALA A 105 7.89 -19.38 13.79
C ALA A 105 8.94 -19.77 14.83
N ALA A 106 9.45 -21.01 14.80
CA ALA A 106 10.51 -21.48 15.71
C ALA A 106 11.81 -20.68 15.51
N LYS A 107 12.24 -20.47 14.25
CA LYS A 107 13.43 -19.69 13.94
C LYS A 107 13.28 -18.22 14.38
N LYS A 108 12.11 -17.63 14.19
CA LYS A 108 11.85 -16.25 14.64
C LYS A 108 11.89 -16.11 16.16
N LYS A 109 11.40 -17.10 16.90
CA LYS A 109 11.52 -17.15 18.37
C LYS A 109 12.99 -17.25 18.80
N GLU A 110 13.77 -18.10 18.15
CA GLU A 110 15.20 -18.20 18.39
C GLU A 110 15.93 -16.88 18.12
N GLN A 111 15.61 -16.20 17.01
CA GLN A 111 16.19 -14.89 16.70
C GLN A 111 15.90 -13.85 17.80
N LEU A 112 14.70 -13.86 18.39
CA LEU A 112 14.35 -12.96 19.51
C LEU A 112 15.15 -13.25 20.80
N THR A 113 15.71 -14.46 20.98
CA THR A 113 16.56 -14.77 22.15
C THR A 113 18.03 -14.44 21.93
N LYS A 114 18.44 -14.15 20.68
CA LYS A 114 19.84 -13.93 20.28
C LYS A 114 20.01 -12.54 19.64
N LEU A 115 19.34 -11.53 20.19
CA LEU A 115 19.43 -10.18 19.65
C LEU A 115 20.82 -9.60 19.88
N PRO A 116 21.42 -8.96 18.87
CA PRO A 116 22.73 -8.35 19.01
C PRO A 116 22.67 -7.12 19.94
N ASP A 117 23.75 -6.89 20.66
CA ASP A 117 23.96 -5.67 21.43
C ASP A 117 24.63 -4.60 20.57
N GLY A 118 24.37 -3.35 20.86
CA GLY A 118 25.02 -2.22 20.19
C GLY A 118 24.07 -1.09 19.80
N GLY A 119 23.85 -0.16 20.73
CA GLY A 119 23.02 1.00 20.48
C GLY A 119 21.51 0.73 20.58
N LEU A 120 20.71 1.45 19.77
CA LEU A 120 19.27 1.25 19.71
C LEU A 120 18.95 -0.15 19.14
N GLN A 121 18.29 -0.98 19.91
CA GLN A 121 17.90 -2.31 19.47
C GLN A 121 16.61 -2.27 18.65
N VAL A 122 16.65 -2.72 17.39
CA VAL A 122 15.51 -2.67 16.46
C VAL A 122 15.14 -4.08 16.01
N VAL A 123 13.91 -4.48 16.26
CA VAL A 123 13.32 -5.73 15.74
C VAL A 123 12.29 -5.40 14.68
N VAL A 124 12.39 -6.02 13.51
CA VAL A 124 11.47 -5.84 12.38
C VAL A 124 10.73 -7.13 12.11
N VAL A 125 9.40 -7.08 12.02
CA VAL A 125 8.54 -8.25 11.83
C VAL A 125 7.33 -7.92 10.96
N ASN A 126 6.80 -8.89 10.22
CA ASN A 126 5.57 -8.71 9.48
C ASN A 126 4.32 -8.89 10.35
N TYR A 127 3.21 -8.26 9.94
CA TYR A 127 1.94 -8.27 10.67
C TYR A 127 1.43 -9.69 10.99
N GLU A 128 1.51 -10.61 10.01
CA GLU A 128 1.04 -12.00 10.16
C GLU A 128 1.86 -12.78 11.19
N SER A 129 3.13 -12.43 11.37
CA SER A 129 3.98 -13.01 12.39
C SER A 129 3.84 -12.30 13.74
N ALA A 130 3.57 -11.01 13.75
CA ALA A 130 3.49 -10.22 14.97
C ALA A 130 2.43 -10.78 15.95
N TRP A 131 1.20 -11.07 15.47
CA TRP A 131 0.18 -11.63 16.34
C TRP A 131 0.44 -13.09 16.74
N ARG A 132 1.13 -13.88 15.89
CA ARG A 132 1.50 -15.28 16.21
C ARG A 132 2.64 -15.36 17.24
N LEU A 133 3.47 -14.33 17.30
CA LEU A 133 4.59 -14.17 18.22
C LEU A 133 4.26 -13.17 19.34
N GLU A 134 2.98 -12.89 19.57
CA GLU A 134 2.54 -11.87 20.53
C GLU A 134 3.21 -12.05 21.90
N LYS A 135 3.25 -13.28 22.43
CA LYS A 135 3.87 -13.58 23.72
C LYS A 135 5.35 -13.22 23.77
N GLU A 136 6.09 -13.59 22.74
CA GLU A 136 7.52 -13.32 22.63
C GLU A 136 7.81 -11.83 22.42
N LEU A 137 6.98 -11.15 21.62
CA LEU A 137 7.10 -9.70 21.39
C LEU A 137 6.70 -8.89 22.63
N LEU A 138 5.74 -9.35 23.41
CA LEU A 138 5.44 -8.76 24.72
C LEU A 138 6.59 -8.95 25.72
N ALA A 139 7.31 -10.09 25.66
CA ALA A 139 8.52 -10.33 26.44
C ALA A 139 9.71 -9.48 25.97
N TYR A 140 9.84 -9.22 24.68
CA TYR A 140 10.83 -8.29 24.11
C TYR A 140 10.68 -6.89 24.71
N ASN A 141 9.46 -6.49 25.08
CA ASN A 141 9.16 -5.25 25.79
C ASN A 141 9.68 -4.00 25.09
N ALA A 142 9.25 -3.79 23.85
CA ALA A 142 9.61 -2.61 23.07
C ALA A 142 9.12 -1.32 23.75
N ASP A 143 10.00 -0.31 23.82
CA ASP A 143 9.65 1.03 24.30
C ASP A 143 8.81 1.79 23.26
N LEU A 144 9.20 1.65 21.96
CA LEU A 144 8.52 2.24 20.81
C LEU A 144 8.07 1.13 19.85
N VAL A 145 6.80 1.15 19.48
CA VAL A 145 6.25 0.29 18.42
C VAL A 145 5.87 1.14 17.22
N ILE A 146 6.44 0.82 16.06
CA ILE A 146 6.16 1.48 14.78
C ILE A 146 5.30 0.54 13.95
N ALA A 147 4.09 0.97 13.59
CA ALA A 147 3.19 0.26 12.68
C ALA A 147 3.24 0.90 11.30
N ASP A 148 3.96 0.29 10.35
CA ASP A 148 4.08 0.79 8.99
C ASP A 148 2.97 0.23 8.09
N GLU A 149 2.49 1.05 7.17
CA GLU A 149 1.29 0.76 6.36
C GLU A 149 0.10 0.33 7.26
N ALA A 150 -0.16 1.14 8.28
CA ALA A 150 -1.10 0.82 9.36
C ALA A 150 -2.56 0.65 8.90
N HIS A 151 -2.90 0.95 7.64
CA HIS A 151 -4.18 0.56 7.04
C HIS A 151 -4.41 -0.96 7.09
N LYS A 152 -3.37 -1.78 7.30
CA LYS A 152 -3.46 -3.21 7.61
C LYS A 152 -4.22 -3.52 8.91
N LEU A 153 -4.34 -2.54 9.80
CA LEU A 153 -5.05 -2.65 11.08
C LEU A 153 -6.50 -2.16 11.03
N LYS A 154 -7.06 -1.84 9.87
CA LYS A 154 -8.41 -1.25 9.74
C LYS A 154 -9.54 -2.11 10.31
N GLU A 155 -9.41 -3.44 10.26
CA GLU A 155 -10.42 -4.40 10.72
C GLU A 155 -10.17 -4.81 12.18
N ASN A 156 -10.96 -4.30 13.11
CA ASN A 156 -10.77 -4.49 14.55
C ASN A 156 -10.98 -5.93 15.06
N ARG A 157 -11.64 -6.78 14.28
CA ARG A 157 -11.96 -8.17 14.68
C ARG A 157 -10.88 -9.18 14.33
N THR A 158 -9.94 -8.84 13.46
CA THR A 158 -8.87 -9.74 13.03
C THR A 158 -7.89 -10.04 14.17
N SER A 159 -7.31 -11.25 14.17
CA SER A 159 -6.26 -11.62 15.12
C SER A 159 -5.06 -10.70 15.05
N GLN A 160 -4.72 -10.26 13.82
CA GLN A 160 -3.66 -9.29 13.57
C GLN A 160 -3.89 -7.96 14.30
N SER A 161 -5.08 -7.37 14.17
CA SER A 161 -5.39 -6.10 14.85
C SER A 161 -5.43 -6.27 16.36
N LYS A 162 -6.01 -7.36 16.87
CA LYS A 162 -6.06 -7.66 18.31
C LYS A 162 -4.65 -7.83 18.90
N GLY A 163 -3.79 -8.63 18.26
CA GLY A 163 -2.41 -8.79 18.70
C GLY A 163 -1.65 -7.47 18.72
N MET A 164 -1.83 -6.63 17.67
CA MET A 164 -1.23 -5.30 17.64
C MET A 164 -1.78 -4.35 18.73
N HIS A 165 -3.07 -4.46 19.08
CA HIS A 165 -3.63 -3.70 20.19
C HIS A 165 -2.97 -4.09 21.52
N HIS A 166 -2.77 -5.39 21.80
CA HIS A 166 -2.12 -5.86 23.03
C HIS A 166 -0.65 -5.44 23.10
N ILE A 167 0.09 -5.57 21.98
CA ILE A 167 1.48 -5.09 21.88
C ILE A 167 1.55 -3.57 22.10
N GLY A 168 0.63 -2.82 21.48
CA GLY A 168 0.55 -1.36 21.63
C GLY A 168 0.15 -0.91 23.04
N ASP A 169 -0.70 -1.64 23.74
CA ASP A 169 -1.09 -1.33 25.13
C ASP A 169 0.09 -1.42 26.09
N LYS A 170 1.04 -2.33 25.83
CA LYS A 170 2.26 -2.48 26.64
C LYS A 170 3.31 -1.43 26.31
N ALA A 171 3.44 -1.03 25.05
CA ALA A 171 4.45 -0.08 24.61
C ALA A 171 4.21 1.32 25.21
N ARG A 172 5.31 1.98 25.60
CA ARG A 172 5.28 3.36 26.10
C ARG A 172 4.94 4.35 24.98
N TYR A 173 5.53 4.14 23.79
CA TYR A 173 5.37 5.00 22.64
C TYR A 173 4.92 4.21 21.41
N LYS A 174 4.10 4.84 20.56
CA LYS A 174 3.59 4.23 19.33
C LYS A 174 3.65 5.23 18.18
N LEU A 175 4.14 4.78 17.04
CA LEU A 175 4.18 5.54 15.81
C LEU A 175 3.40 4.80 14.73
N LEU A 176 2.43 5.46 14.14
CA LEU A 176 1.59 4.93 13.08
C LEU A 176 1.94 5.61 11.76
N LEU A 177 2.30 4.82 10.75
CA LEU A 177 2.68 5.30 9.44
C LEU A 177 1.66 4.84 8.40
N THR A 178 1.07 5.78 7.69
CA THR A 178 0.21 5.49 6.54
C THR A 178 0.04 6.72 5.67
N GLY A 179 -0.10 6.51 4.35
CA GLY A 179 -0.50 7.58 3.43
C GLY A 179 -1.99 7.91 3.54
N THR A 180 -2.81 6.94 3.97
CA THR A 180 -4.27 7.05 4.07
C THR A 180 -4.76 6.31 5.29
N VAL A 181 -5.25 7.03 6.29
CA VAL A 181 -5.87 6.44 7.49
C VAL A 181 -7.31 6.00 7.21
N ILE A 182 -8.02 6.71 6.36
CA ILE A 182 -9.36 6.36 5.87
C ILE A 182 -9.18 5.74 4.49
N THR A 183 -9.26 4.41 4.40
CA THR A 183 -9.10 3.69 3.13
C THR A 183 -10.40 3.58 2.35
N ASN A 184 -11.49 3.24 3.03
CA ASN A 184 -12.79 3.05 2.42
C ASN A 184 -13.92 3.74 3.20
N ARG A 185 -13.78 3.85 4.51
CA ARG A 185 -14.82 4.39 5.42
C ARG A 185 -14.17 4.99 6.66
N GLU A 186 -14.82 5.95 7.28
CA GLU A 186 -14.41 6.53 8.56
C GLU A 186 -14.32 5.48 9.67
N LEU A 187 -15.04 4.38 9.53
CA LEU A 187 -15.00 3.23 10.45
C LEU A 187 -13.61 2.58 10.53
N ASP A 188 -12.82 2.66 9.43
CA ASP A 188 -11.47 2.08 9.32
C ASP A 188 -10.47 2.73 10.29
N VAL A 189 -10.79 3.92 10.79
CA VAL A 189 -9.95 4.69 11.73
C VAL A 189 -9.91 4.05 13.12
N PHE A 190 -11.02 3.47 13.57
CA PHE A 190 -11.16 2.99 14.94
C PHE A 190 -10.02 2.06 15.36
N SER A 191 -9.79 0.99 14.62
CA SER A 191 -8.81 -0.03 14.99
C SER A 191 -7.37 0.48 14.93
N GLN A 192 -7.07 1.35 13.98
CA GLN A 192 -5.76 2.01 13.86
C GLN A 192 -5.51 2.93 15.07
N TYR A 193 -6.50 3.72 15.48
CA TYR A 193 -6.38 4.61 16.63
C TYR A 193 -6.49 3.89 17.97
N ARG A 194 -7.18 2.74 18.03
CA ARG A 194 -7.17 1.85 19.20
C ARG A 194 -5.74 1.33 19.48
N PHE A 195 -4.99 0.99 18.43
CA PHE A 195 -3.56 0.70 18.57
C PHE A 195 -2.79 1.96 19.00
N LEU A 196 -2.98 3.07 18.30
CA LEU A 196 -2.17 4.27 18.45
C LEU A 196 -2.34 4.93 19.83
N ASN A 197 -3.56 5.32 20.15
CA ASN A 197 -3.92 5.96 21.40
C ASN A 197 -5.42 5.79 21.69
N PRO A 198 -5.79 4.88 22.60
CA PRO A 198 -7.18 4.63 22.97
C PRO A 198 -7.93 5.86 23.54
N GLN A 199 -7.23 6.87 24.01
CA GLN A 199 -7.86 8.10 24.55
C GLN A 199 -8.56 8.94 23.47
N ILE A 200 -8.24 8.73 22.20
CA ILE A 200 -8.80 9.53 21.10
C ILE A 200 -10.22 9.09 20.75
N PHE A 201 -10.43 7.79 20.51
CA PHE A 201 -11.71 7.21 20.09
C PHE A 201 -12.23 6.09 21.01
N GLY A 202 -11.58 5.87 22.15
CA GLY A 202 -11.93 4.84 23.11
C GLY A 202 -11.42 3.44 22.76
N THR A 203 -11.80 2.48 23.60
CA THR A 203 -11.44 1.05 23.46
C THR A 203 -12.57 0.22 22.88
N SER A 204 -13.81 0.70 22.92
CA SER A 204 -15.01 -0.01 22.46
C SER A 204 -15.40 0.39 21.06
N PHE A 205 -15.34 -0.56 20.14
CA PHE A 205 -15.81 -0.36 18.76
C PHE A 205 -17.31 0.02 18.70
N TYR A 206 -18.12 -0.60 19.54
CA TYR A 206 -19.55 -0.29 19.55
C TYR A 206 -19.84 1.13 20.06
N ALA A 207 -19.11 1.60 21.08
CA ALA A 207 -19.25 2.97 21.57
C ALA A 207 -18.84 3.98 20.46
N PHE A 208 -17.70 3.75 19.82
CA PHE A 208 -17.25 4.57 18.68
C PHE A 208 -18.26 4.58 17.54
N ARG A 209 -18.75 3.39 17.13
CA ARG A 209 -19.75 3.29 16.08
C ARG A 209 -21.03 4.04 16.43
N ASN A 210 -21.54 3.85 17.65
CA ASN A 210 -22.78 4.50 18.09
C ASN A 210 -22.63 6.02 18.23
N GLN A 211 -21.42 6.53 18.47
CA GLN A 211 -21.13 7.95 18.54
C GLN A 211 -21.13 8.61 17.14
N TYR A 212 -20.49 7.97 16.16
CA TYR A 212 -20.21 8.59 14.87
C TYR A 212 -21.08 8.09 13.71
N PHE A 213 -21.86 7.02 13.91
CA PHE A 213 -22.61 6.40 12.82
C PHE A 213 -24.06 6.15 13.21
N ASP A 214 -24.94 6.34 12.24
CA ASP A 214 -26.32 5.82 12.24
C ASP A 214 -26.33 4.46 11.56
N MET A 215 -27.25 3.60 11.97
CA MET A 215 -27.49 2.34 11.28
C MET A 215 -28.58 2.54 10.25
N GLY A 216 -28.34 2.10 9.01
CA GLY A 216 -29.27 2.25 7.89
C GLY A 216 -29.11 1.12 6.88
N GLY A 217 -29.72 1.28 5.70
CA GLY A 217 -29.78 0.26 4.66
C GLY A 217 -30.80 -0.84 4.98
N TYR A 218 -30.84 -1.87 4.12
CA TYR A 218 -31.74 -3.01 4.30
C TYR A 218 -31.43 -3.72 5.64
N GLY A 219 -32.44 -3.88 6.49
CA GLY A 219 -32.29 -4.48 7.82
C GLY A 219 -31.52 -3.63 8.85
N ASN A 220 -31.24 -2.36 8.61
CA ASN A 220 -30.47 -1.48 9.50
C ASN A 220 -29.07 -2.01 9.88
N HIS A 221 -28.38 -2.69 8.97
CA HIS A 221 -27.06 -3.29 9.24
C HIS A 221 -25.87 -2.47 8.71
N THR A 222 -26.12 -1.41 7.93
CA THR A 222 -25.04 -0.61 7.31
C THR A 222 -24.75 0.64 8.14
N PRO A 223 -23.51 0.79 8.69
CA PRO A 223 -23.11 2.01 9.37
C PRO A 223 -22.97 3.17 8.36
N ILE A 224 -23.67 4.28 8.61
CA ILE A 224 -23.66 5.50 7.81
C ILE A 224 -23.05 6.60 8.69
N PHE A 225 -21.93 7.19 8.24
CA PHE A 225 -21.22 8.22 8.99
C PHE A 225 -22.10 9.49 9.14
N ARG A 226 -22.17 10.02 10.37
CA ARG A 226 -22.88 11.25 10.69
C ARG A 226 -22.12 12.46 10.21
N LYS A 227 -22.47 13.02 9.07
CA LYS A 227 -21.75 14.15 8.47
C LYS A 227 -21.60 15.35 9.38
N TRP A 228 -22.55 15.59 10.28
CA TRP A 228 -22.47 16.67 11.27
C TRP A 228 -21.44 16.44 12.39
N MET A 229 -20.91 15.22 12.52
CA MET A 229 -19.79 14.88 13.42
C MET A 229 -18.41 15.02 12.77
N THR A 230 -18.33 15.46 11.51
CA THR A 230 -17.07 15.51 10.74
C THR A 230 -16.02 16.36 11.45
N ASP A 231 -16.39 17.53 11.95
CA ASP A 231 -15.43 18.45 12.59
C ASP A 231 -14.86 17.89 13.90
N ASP A 232 -15.69 17.31 14.77
CA ASP A 232 -15.22 16.65 16.00
C ASP A 232 -14.33 15.46 15.67
N PHE A 233 -14.75 14.64 14.72
CA PHE A 233 -14.00 13.48 14.26
C PHE A 233 -12.62 13.85 13.73
N LEU A 234 -12.53 14.82 12.82
CA LEU A 234 -11.27 15.29 12.25
C LEU A 234 -10.39 15.99 13.28
N LYS A 235 -10.96 16.81 14.18
CA LYS A 235 -10.24 17.46 15.27
C LYS A 235 -9.57 16.41 16.17
N ARG A 236 -10.27 15.36 16.57
CA ARG A 236 -9.71 14.26 17.36
C ARG A 236 -8.65 13.49 16.58
N LEU A 237 -8.92 13.12 15.33
CA LEU A 237 -7.98 12.43 14.46
C LEU A 237 -6.67 13.21 14.34
N HIS A 238 -6.73 14.50 14.04
CA HIS A 238 -5.55 15.33 13.83
C HIS A 238 -4.88 15.80 15.13
N SER A 239 -5.48 15.61 16.31
CA SER A 239 -4.87 15.99 17.58
C SER A 239 -3.53 15.29 17.86
N VAL A 240 -3.33 14.10 17.30
CA VAL A 240 -2.11 13.28 17.41
C VAL A 240 -1.51 12.88 16.06
N ALA A 241 -1.94 13.53 14.98
CA ALA A 241 -1.51 13.17 13.63
C ALA A 241 -0.91 14.38 12.89
N TYR A 242 0.25 14.16 12.29
CA TYR A 242 0.82 15.06 11.29
C TYR A 242 0.42 14.59 9.91
N ARG A 243 -0.18 15.47 9.11
CA ARG A 243 -0.62 15.15 7.74
C ARG A 243 0.12 16.02 6.74
N VAL A 244 0.57 15.39 5.64
CA VAL A 244 1.11 16.10 4.48
C VAL A 244 0.88 15.29 3.21
N THR A 245 0.52 15.97 2.13
CA THR A 245 0.40 15.40 0.78
C THR A 245 1.63 15.73 -0.05
N LYS A 246 1.84 14.99 -1.14
CA LYS A 246 2.92 15.28 -2.10
C LYS A 246 2.79 16.68 -2.69
N ALA A 247 1.56 17.08 -3.04
CA ALA A 247 1.27 18.38 -3.63
C ALA A 247 1.63 19.54 -2.69
N GLU A 248 1.60 19.32 -1.37
CA GLU A 248 1.92 20.35 -0.36
C GLU A 248 3.42 20.47 -0.09
N CYS A 249 4.22 19.44 -0.39
CA CYS A 249 5.58 19.35 0.13
C CYS A 249 6.69 19.00 -0.87
N LEU A 250 6.32 18.57 -2.07
CA LEU A 250 7.29 18.18 -3.11
C LEU A 250 6.96 18.92 -4.42
N ASP A 251 7.97 19.54 -4.96
CA ASP A 251 7.91 20.05 -6.34
C ASP A 251 8.16 18.87 -7.28
N LEU A 252 7.09 18.14 -7.59
CA LEU A 252 7.13 16.99 -8.47
C LEU A 252 6.66 17.39 -9.87
N PRO A 253 7.23 16.77 -10.92
CA PRO A 253 6.79 16.97 -12.29
C PRO A 253 5.29 16.68 -12.46
N ALA A 254 4.70 17.27 -13.51
CA ALA A 254 3.28 17.08 -13.80
C ALA A 254 2.94 15.61 -14.10
N ILE A 255 1.69 15.25 -13.81
CA ILE A 255 1.12 13.95 -14.15
C ILE A 255 0.19 14.11 -15.34
N THR A 256 0.35 13.24 -16.34
CA THR A 256 -0.61 13.05 -17.43
C THR A 256 -1.16 11.63 -17.40
N GLU A 257 -2.42 11.47 -17.74
CA GLU A 257 -3.09 10.17 -17.77
C GLU A 257 -3.79 9.95 -19.12
N GLU A 258 -3.54 8.80 -19.72
CA GLU A 258 -4.15 8.37 -20.95
C GLU A 258 -4.96 7.07 -20.72
N VAL A 259 -6.18 7.00 -21.25
CA VAL A 259 -6.93 5.75 -21.34
C VAL A 259 -6.86 5.28 -22.78
N ARG A 260 -6.07 4.24 -23.04
CA ARG A 260 -5.97 3.63 -24.34
C ARG A 260 -6.98 2.49 -24.44
N THR A 261 -8.04 2.75 -25.21
CA THR A 261 -9.10 1.76 -25.43
C THR A 261 -8.68 0.79 -26.53
N VAL A 262 -8.83 -0.50 -26.24
CA VAL A 262 -8.55 -1.61 -27.16
C VAL A 262 -9.85 -2.36 -27.45
N ASP A 263 -9.96 -2.90 -28.64
CA ASP A 263 -11.10 -3.73 -29.04
C ASP A 263 -10.69 -5.19 -28.99
N LEU A 264 -11.43 -6.03 -28.26
CA LEU A 264 -11.21 -7.47 -28.23
C LEU A 264 -11.56 -8.07 -29.60
N GLU A 265 -10.93 -9.18 -29.95
CA GLU A 265 -11.26 -9.98 -31.14
C GLU A 265 -12.68 -10.57 -31.01
N LYS A 266 -13.33 -10.83 -32.15
CA LYS A 266 -14.73 -11.27 -32.21
C LYS A 266 -15.04 -12.48 -31.32
N ASP A 267 -14.14 -13.43 -31.25
CA ASP A 267 -14.35 -14.66 -30.47
C ASP A 267 -14.13 -14.40 -28.98
N ALA A 268 -13.19 -13.52 -28.62
CA ALA A 268 -12.98 -13.07 -27.25
C ALA A 268 -14.18 -12.24 -26.73
N ILE A 269 -14.80 -11.40 -27.57
CA ILE A 269 -16.03 -10.68 -27.21
C ILE A 269 -17.17 -11.66 -26.95
N LYS A 270 -17.40 -12.65 -27.81
CA LYS A 270 -18.47 -13.65 -27.60
C LYS A 270 -18.27 -14.42 -26.29
N LEU A 271 -17.04 -14.82 -26.02
CA LEU A 271 -16.71 -15.50 -24.76
C LEU A 271 -16.95 -14.57 -23.56
N TYR A 272 -16.54 -13.30 -23.67
CA TYR A 272 -16.74 -12.31 -22.62
C TYR A 272 -18.24 -12.12 -22.34
N ASP A 273 -19.06 -11.90 -23.37
CA ASP A 273 -20.50 -11.69 -23.26
C ASP A 273 -21.20 -12.93 -22.65
N SER A 274 -20.82 -14.16 -23.08
CA SER A 274 -21.34 -15.40 -22.51
C SER A 274 -21.07 -15.49 -21.01
N ILE A 275 -19.82 -15.27 -20.59
CA ILE A 275 -19.43 -15.33 -19.17
C ILE A 275 -20.04 -14.16 -18.37
N GLU A 276 -20.25 -13.00 -18.98
CA GLU A 276 -20.94 -11.88 -18.36
C GLU A 276 -22.42 -12.23 -18.08
N ASP A 277 -23.11 -12.77 -19.07
CA ASP A 277 -24.53 -13.14 -18.96
C ASP A 277 -24.73 -14.32 -17.99
N GLU A 278 -23.89 -15.35 -18.03
CA GLU A 278 -23.86 -16.47 -17.06
C GLU A 278 -23.60 -15.94 -15.64
N SER A 279 -22.61 -15.04 -15.48
CA SER A 279 -22.28 -14.43 -14.19
C SER A 279 -23.43 -13.62 -13.62
N TYR A 280 -24.23 -12.96 -14.47
CA TYR A 280 -25.40 -12.22 -14.05
C TYR A 280 -26.55 -13.16 -13.67
N ALA A 281 -26.85 -14.18 -14.49
CA ALA A 281 -27.88 -15.17 -14.21
C ALA A 281 -27.63 -15.91 -12.87
N GLU A 282 -26.40 -16.33 -12.62
CA GLU A 282 -26.02 -16.98 -11.36
C GLU A 282 -26.15 -16.06 -10.12
N LEU A 283 -26.09 -14.72 -10.29
CA LEU A 283 -26.37 -13.80 -9.20
C LEU A 283 -27.87 -13.81 -8.81
N ASP A 284 -28.76 -14.05 -9.78
CA ASP A 284 -30.22 -14.12 -9.52
C ASP A 284 -30.60 -15.40 -8.76
N GLU A 285 -29.82 -16.49 -8.92
CA GLU A 285 -30.07 -17.78 -8.28
C GLU A 285 -29.39 -17.94 -6.91
N SER A 286 -28.47 -17.05 -6.55
CA SER A 286 -27.65 -17.16 -5.34
C SER A 286 -27.80 -15.95 -4.44
N GLU A 287 -27.47 -16.11 -3.14
CA GLU A 287 -27.35 -14.96 -2.25
C GLU A 287 -26.21 -14.04 -2.73
N VAL A 288 -26.54 -12.80 -3.04
CA VAL A 288 -25.58 -11.81 -3.58
C VAL A 288 -24.66 -11.33 -2.49
N THR A 289 -23.47 -11.91 -2.45
CA THR A 289 -22.39 -11.50 -1.55
C THR A 289 -21.31 -10.74 -2.32
N THR A 290 -20.56 -9.91 -1.60
CA THR A 290 -19.38 -9.24 -2.14
C THR A 290 -18.35 -10.23 -2.71
N ALA A 291 -18.21 -11.40 -2.10
CA ALA A 291 -17.27 -12.43 -2.55
C ALA A 291 -17.68 -13.01 -3.91
N ASN A 292 -18.97 -13.34 -4.10
CA ASN A 292 -19.48 -13.90 -5.35
C ASN A 292 -19.29 -12.91 -6.52
N ILE A 293 -19.62 -11.64 -6.32
CA ILE A 293 -19.42 -10.59 -7.34
C ILE A 293 -17.95 -10.43 -7.70
N LEU A 294 -17.05 -10.41 -6.72
CA LEU A 294 -15.62 -10.25 -6.99
C LEU A 294 -15.01 -11.45 -7.71
N THR A 295 -15.49 -12.66 -7.44
CA THR A 295 -15.02 -13.88 -8.16
C THR A 295 -15.41 -13.82 -9.64
N ARG A 296 -16.63 -13.39 -9.96
CA ARG A 296 -17.07 -13.23 -11.34
C ARG A 296 -16.35 -12.10 -12.07
N LEU A 297 -16.19 -10.96 -11.39
CA LEU A 297 -15.39 -9.86 -11.90
C LEU A 297 -13.95 -10.30 -12.23
N LEU A 298 -13.40 -11.23 -11.45
CA LEU A 298 -12.05 -11.78 -11.68
C LEU A 298 -11.99 -12.53 -13.01
N ARG A 299 -12.95 -13.40 -13.31
CA ARG A 299 -13.01 -14.13 -14.59
C ARG A 299 -13.12 -13.18 -15.78
N LEU A 300 -14.00 -12.19 -15.72
CA LEU A 300 -14.13 -11.16 -16.76
C LEU A 300 -12.84 -10.35 -16.94
N SER A 301 -12.13 -10.04 -15.87
CA SER A 301 -10.84 -9.34 -15.95
C SER A 301 -9.71 -10.21 -16.49
N GLN A 302 -9.76 -11.53 -16.31
CA GLN A 302 -8.82 -12.45 -16.95
C GLN A 302 -8.99 -12.44 -18.49
N ILE A 303 -10.23 -12.46 -18.98
CA ILE A 303 -10.51 -12.39 -20.42
C ILE A 303 -9.98 -11.09 -21.03
N THR A 304 -10.23 -9.94 -20.37
CA THR A 304 -9.71 -8.66 -20.84
C THR A 304 -8.18 -8.58 -20.76
N GLY A 305 -7.55 -9.37 -19.89
CA GLY A 305 -6.10 -9.55 -19.80
C GLY A 305 -5.53 -10.52 -20.84
N GLY A 306 -6.39 -11.19 -21.63
CA GLY A 306 -6.00 -12.10 -22.70
C GLY A 306 -5.99 -13.58 -22.33
N HIS A 307 -6.36 -13.95 -21.10
CA HIS A 307 -6.30 -15.30 -20.59
C HIS A 307 -7.58 -15.72 -19.86
N LEU A 308 -7.88 -17.00 -19.91
CA LEU A 308 -8.91 -17.62 -19.06
C LEU A 308 -8.37 -18.94 -18.51
N THR A 309 -8.43 -19.11 -17.20
CA THR A 309 -8.10 -20.37 -16.55
C THR A 309 -9.35 -21.22 -16.46
N ASP A 310 -9.33 -22.43 -16.99
CA ASP A 310 -10.43 -23.38 -16.91
C ASP A 310 -10.50 -24.07 -15.52
N ASP A 311 -11.50 -24.92 -15.34
CA ASP A 311 -11.75 -25.62 -14.08
C ASP A 311 -10.66 -26.65 -13.74
N ASP A 312 -9.90 -27.12 -14.73
CA ASP A 312 -8.76 -28.02 -14.58
C ASP A 312 -7.45 -27.26 -14.26
N GLY A 313 -7.51 -25.92 -14.20
CA GLY A 313 -6.37 -25.04 -13.91
C GLY A 313 -5.49 -24.75 -15.13
N VAL A 314 -5.92 -25.11 -16.34
CA VAL A 314 -5.19 -24.83 -17.59
C VAL A 314 -5.45 -23.38 -18.01
N VAL A 315 -4.38 -22.66 -18.30
CA VAL A 315 -4.46 -21.28 -18.79
C VAL A 315 -4.57 -21.28 -20.31
N ASN A 316 -5.68 -20.74 -20.80
CA ASN A 316 -5.96 -20.62 -22.23
C ASN A 316 -5.82 -19.15 -22.66
N THR A 317 -5.07 -18.89 -23.74
CA THR A 317 -5.02 -17.56 -24.35
C THR A 317 -6.29 -17.32 -25.15
N VAL A 318 -6.99 -16.22 -24.83
CA VAL A 318 -8.29 -15.89 -25.46
C VAL A 318 -8.25 -14.59 -26.26
N SER A 319 -7.29 -13.70 -25.99
CA SER A 319 -7.13 -12.44 -26.71
C SER A 319 -5.67 -11.96 -26.68
N ARG A 320 -5.24 -11.26 -27.75
CA ARG A 320 -3.95 -10.58 -27.81
C ARG A 320 -4.10 -9.06 -27.87
N ALA A 321 -5.31 -8.54 -27.88
CA ALA A 321 -5.62 -7.14 -28.12
C ALA A 321 -4.80 -6.17 -27.25
N LYS A 322 -4.72 -6.41 -25.92
CA LYS A 322 -3.89 -5.59 -25.03
C LYS A 322 -2.39 -5.78 -25.26
N LEU A 323 -1.98 -7.00 -25.60
CA LEU A 323 -0.57 -7.30 -25.85
C LEU A 323 -0.06 -6.62 -27.13
N ASP A 324 -0.89 -6.58 -28.19
CA ASP A 324 -0.58 -5.88 -29.42
C ASP A 324 -0.53 -4.35 -29.21
N ALA A 325 -1.50 -3.78 -28.47
CA ALA A 325 -1.48 -2.39 -28.08
C ALA A 325 -0.26 -2.01 -27.22
N LEU A 326 0.16 -2.94 -26.33
CA LEU A 326 1.37 -2.77 -25.53
C LEU A 326 2.62 -2.82 -26.39
N SER A 327 2.66 -3.69 -27.41
CA SER A 327 3.77 -3.76 -28.37
C SER A 327 4.04 -2.41 -29.02
N ASP A 328 2.98 -1.70 -29.47
CA ASP A 328 3.10 -0.38 -30.07
C ASP A 328 3.63 0.68 -29.07
N ILE A 329 3.22 0.59 -27.80
CA ILE A 329 3.71 1.49 -26.74
C ILE A 329 5.20 1.23 -26.49
N ILE A 330 5.60 -0.03 -26.44
CA ILE A 330 7.01 -0.41 -26.25
C ILE A 330 7.85 0.13 -27.40
N ASP A 331 7.41 -0.06 -28.64
CA ASP A 331 8.14 0.43 -29.83
C ASP A 331 8.29 1.95 -29.80
N SER A 332 7.24 2.66 -29.42
CA SER A 332 7.28 4.12 -29.26
C SER A 332 8.28 4.56 -28.17
N ALA A 333 8.26 3.90 -27.02
CA ALA A 333 9.17 4.20 -25.92
C ALA A 333 10.64 3.91 -26.29
N MET A 334 10.90 2.84 -27.02
CA MET A 334 12.24 2.51 -27.50
C MET A 334 12.73 3.50 -28.55
N ALA A 335 11.86 3.95 -29.45
CA ALA A 335 12.20 4.99 -30.44
C ALA A 335 12.54 6.34 -29.80
N GLU A 336 11.95 6.65 -28.64
CA GLU A 336 12.24 7.85 -27.85
C GLU A 336 13.41 7.67 -26.87
N ASP A 337 14.09 6.55 -26.88
CA ASP A 337 15.14 6.16 -25.92
C ASP A 337 14.71 6.26 -24.46
N LYS A 338 13.45 5.96 -24.14
CA LYS A 338 12.89 6.02 -22.79
C LYS A 338 12.76 4.65 -22.14
N LYS A 339 12.97 4.60 -20.82
CA LYS A 339 12.63 3.42 -20.02
C LYS A 339 11.13 3.39 -19.74
N LEU A 340 10.57 2.18 -19.64
CA LEU A 340 9.14 1.94 -19.48
C LEU A 340 8.88 1.05 -18.26
N VAL A 341 7.86 1.37 -17.48
CA VAL A 341 7.33 0.48 -16.42
C VAL A 341 6.00 -0.11 -16.88
N ILE A 342 5.85 -1.41 -16.81
CA ILE A 342 4.62 -2.12 -17.13
C ILE A 342 4.13 -2.82 -15.86
N MET A 343 2.89 -2.54 -15.48
CA MET A 343 2.23 -3.15 -14.33
C MET A 343 1.09 -4.04 -14.80
N ALA A 344 1.10 -5.30 -14.36
CA ALA A 344 0.05 -6.27 -14.67
C ALA A 344 -0.40 -7.00 -13.39
N ARG A 345 -1.59 -7.59 -13.43
CA ARG A 345 -2.20 -8.25 -12.28
C ARG A 345 -1.93 -9.75 -12.28
N PHE A 346 -2.12 -10.40 -13.42
CA PHE A 346 -2.10 -11.87 -13.52
C PHE A 346 -0.75 -12.39 -14.00
N VAL A 347 -0.35 -13.55 -13.49
CA VAL A 347 0.93 -14.18 -13.87
C VAL A 347 1.01 -14.49 -15.37
N PRO A 348 -0.03 -15.03 -16.02
CA PRO A 348 0.01 -15.26 -17.48
C PRO A 348 0.25 -13.99 -18.30
N GLU A 349 -0.30 -12.84 -17.88
CA GLU A 349 -0.03 -11.55 -18.52
C GLU A 349 1.46 -11.17 -18.45
N LEU A 350 2.09 -11.40 -17.29
CA LEU A 350 3.51 -11.14 -17.10
C LEU A 350 4.38 -12.07 -17.97
N ASP A 351 3.97 -13.32 -18.13
CA ASP A 351 4.68 -14.29 -18.97
C ASP A 351 4.60 -13.89 -20.46
N ASP A 352 3.42 -13.48 -20.95
CA ASP A 352 3.26 -12.99 -22.33
C ASP A 352 4.05 -11.70 -22.58
N ILE A 353 4.07 -10.77 -21.61
CA ILE A 353 4.85 -9.53 -21.71
C ILE A 353 6.35 -9.83 -21.79
N GLN A 354 6.83 -10.78 -20.99
CA GLN A 354 8.23 -11.22 -21.04
C GLN A 354 8.56 -11.84 -22.39
N GLU A 355 7.72 -12.76 -22.91
CA GLU A 355 7.90 -13.35 -24.22
C GLU A 355 7.94 -12.30 -25.36
N LEU A 356 7.08 -11.27 -25.28
CA LEU A 356 7.07 -10.16 -26.22
C LEU A 356 8.40 -9.39 -26.18
N LEU A 357 8.93 -9.08 -24.98
CA LEU A 357 10.19 -8.38 -24.80
C LEU A 357 11.39 -9.20 -25.29
N GLU A 358 11.38 -10.52 -25.07
CA GLU A 358 12.40 -11.44 -25.58
C GLU A 358 12.40 -11.50 -27.13
N LYS A 359 11.22 -11.59 -27.75
CA LYS A 359 11.06 -11.53 -29.21
C LYS A 359 11.59 -10.22 -29.81
N LYS A 360 11.38 -9.12 -29.10
CA LYS A 360 11.89 -7.78 -29.48
C LYS A 360 13.36 -7.57 -29.10
N LYS A 361 14.00 -8.51 -28.37
CA LYS A 361 15.38 -8.41 -27.86
C LYS A 361 15.60 -7.16 -26.98
N ILE A 362 14.60 -6.80 -26.17
CA ILE A 362 14.64 -5.67 -25.25
C ILE A 362 15.00 -6.19 -23.87
N GLY A 363 16.03 -5.62 -23.25
CA GLY A 363 16.43 -5.95 -21.87
C GLY A 363 15.38 -5.48 -20.86
N TYR A 364 15.02 -6.36 -19.93
CA TYR A 364 13.99 -6.08 -18.94
C TYR A 364 14.35 -6.63 -17.56
N ALA A 365 13.68 -6.10 -16.54
CA ALA A 365 13.68 -6.56 -15.17
C ALA A 365 12.27 -6.99 -14.75
N VAL A 366 12.16 -8.04 -13.92
CA VAL A 366 10.85 -8.59 -13.49
C VAL A 366 10.74 -8.65 -11.99
N VAL A 367 9.62 -8.13 -11.44
CA VAL A 367 9.26 -8.30 -10.02
C VAL A 367 7.85 -8.85 -9.90
N ARG A 368 7.73 -10.12 -9.49
CA ARG A 368 6.47 -10.82 -9.22
C ARG A 368 6.58 -11.71 -7.99
N GLY A 369 5.47 -12.29 -7.56
CA GLY A 369 5.49 -13.27 -6.47
C GLY A 369 6.47 -14.41 -6.76
N GLY A 370 7.32 -14.76 -5.78
CA GLY A 370 8.30 -15.85 -5.92
C GLY A 370 9.68 -15.45 -6.48
N VAL A 371 9.87 -14.24 -6.96
CA VAL A 371 11.21 -13.74 -7.36
C VAL A 371 12.10 -13.58 -6.13
N LYS A 372 13.24 -14.28 -6.12
CA LYS A 372 14.16 -14.35 -4.96
C LYS A 372 15.08 -13.13 -4.86
N ASP A 373 15.50 -12.57 -6.00
CA ASP A 373 16.48 -11.48 -6.09
C ASP A 373 15.83 -10.21 -6.64
N ARG A 374 14.85 -9.73 -5.90
CA ARG A 374 14.07 -8.56 -6.23
C ARG A 374 14.92 -7.28 -6.29
N ASP A 375 15.84 -7.14 -5.37
CA ASP A 375 16.64 -5.91 -5.21
C ASP A 375 17.61 -5.75 -6.38
N ASN A 376 18.20 -6.84 -6.86
CA ASN A 376 19.01 -6.84 -8.07
C ASN A 376 18.21 -6.47 -9.33
N GLU A 377 16.98 -6.96 -9.48
CA GLU A 377 16.11 -6.60 -10.61
C GLU A 377 15.78 -5.10 -10.62
N ILE A 378 15.51 -4.53 -9.44
CA ILE A 378 15.27 -3.09 -9.29
C ILE A 378 16.53 -2.29 -9.62
N HIS A 379 17.69 -2.73 -9.10
CA HIS A 379 18.97 -2.09 -9.35
C HIS A 379 19.32 -2.10 -10.84
N ARG A 380 19.13 -3.25 -11.52
CA ARG A 380 19.33 -3.36 -12.97
C ARG A 380 18.46 -2.36 -13.73
N PHE A 381 17.18 -2.28 -13.40
CA PHE A 381 16.29 -1.31 -14.06
C PHE A 381 16.72 0.14 -13.82
N GLN A 382 17.17 0.48 -12.61
CA GLN A 382 17.53 1.86 -12.28
C GLN A 382 18.84 2.30 -12.92
N TYR A 383 19.85 1.42 -13.01
CA TYR A 383 21.23 1.81 -13.31
C TYR A 383 21.84 1.14 -14.55
N ASP A 384 21.23 0.09 -15.10
CA ASP A 384 21.72 -0.54 -16.32
C ASP A 384 20.94 0.00 -17.53
N ASP A 385 21.65 0.68 -18.45
CA ASP A 385 21.05 1.23 -19.66
C ASP A 385 20.53 0.17 -20.63
N LYS A 386 21.01 -1.07 -20.54
CA LYS A 386 20.49 -2.20 -21.33
C LYS A 386 19.14 -2.69 -20.82
N CYS A 387 18.82 -2.44 -19.56
CA CYS A 387 17.54 -2.80 -18.96
C CYS A 387 16.52 -1.65 -19.21
N ARG A 388 15.71 -1.81 -20.26
CA ARG A 388 14.83 -0.73 -20.77
C ARG A 388 13.41 -0.80 -20.20
N VAL A 389 12.97 -1.99 -19.81
CA VAL A 389 11.59 -2.20 -19.36
C VAL A 389 11.59 -2.85 -17.98
N PHE A 390 10.74 -2.36 -17.10
CA PHE A 390 10.41 -3.01 -15.83
C PHE A 390 9.02 -3.63 -15.93
N VAL A 391 8.91 -4.91 -15.62
CA VAL A 391 7.65 -5.66 -15.61
C VAL A 391 7.32 -6.03 -14.17
N GLY A 392 6.20 -5.52 -13.66
CA GLY A 392 5.83 -5.69 -12.27
C GLY A 392 4.43 -6.25 -12.06
N GLN A 393 4.31 -7.24 -11.17
CA GLN A 393 3.00 -7.62 -10.65
C GLN A 393 2.53 -6.56 -9.65
N ILE A 394 1.36 -5.96 -9.86
CA ILE A 394 0.87 -4.80 -9.09
C ILE A 394 0.96 -5.06 -7.57
N ALA A 395 0.52 -6.22 -7.10
CA ALA A 395 0.53 -6.58 -5.68
C ALA A 395 1.94 -6.80 -5.11
N ALA A 396 2.91 -7.24 -5.92
CA ALA A 396 4.28 -7.52 -5.50
C ALA A 396 5.21 -6.32 -5.70
N ALA A 397 5.07 -5.61 -6.81
CA ALA A 397 5.90 -4.47 -7.19
C ALA A 397 5.44 -3.14 -6.55
N GLY A 398 4.20 -3.09 -6.05
CA GLY A 398 3.64 -1.90 -5.40
C GLY A 398 4.32 -1.50 -4.09
N LEU A 399 5.18 -2.30 -3.49
CA LEU A 399 5.70 -2.09 -2.14
C LEU A 399 7.20 -1.75 -2.12
N GLY A 400 7.54 -0.57 -1.60
CA GLY A 400 8.89 -0.18 -1.18
C GLY A 400 9.93 0.12 -2.28
N ILE A 401 9.63 -0.06 -3.58
CA ILE A 401 10.60 0.11 -4.66
C ILE A 401 10.63 1.53 -5.24
N THR A 402 11.74 1.90 -5.88
CA THR A 402 11.92 3.16 -6.62
C THR A 402 12.16 2.85 -8.09
N LEU A 403 11.37 3.47 -8.99
CA LEU A 403 11.44 3.25 -10.44
C LEU A 403 11.53 4.59 -11.19
N THR A 404 12.23 5.57 -10.60
CA THR A 404 12.36 6.94 -11.15
C THR A 404 13.22 7.04 -12.41
N ALA A 405 13.87 5.95 -12.82
CA ALA A 405 14.54 5.86 -14.12
C ALA A 405 13.55 5.88 -15.30
N ALA A 406 12.26 5.63 -15.04
CA ALA A 406 11.21 5.81 -16.04
C ALA A 406 10.27 6.94 -15.63
N SER A 407 9.73 7.63 -16.63
CA SER A 407 8.65 8.61 -16.49
C SER A 407 7.32 8.12 -17.04
N THR A 408 7.30 6.98 -17.76
CA THR A 408 6.08 6.37 -18.30
C THR A 408 5.78 5.05 -17.65
N MET A 409 4.51 4.86 -17.23
CA MET A 409 3.99 3.61 -16.67
C MET A 409 2.72 3.17 -17.39
N VAL A 410 2.71 1.93 -17.83
CA VAL A 410 1.55 1.28 -18.46
C VAL A 410 0.89 0.34 -17.44
N PHE A 411 -0.39 0.52 -17.18
CA PHE A 411 -1.23 -0.47 -16.52
C PHE A 411 -1.85 -1.37 -17.58
N PHE A 412 -1.27 -2.54 -17.77
CA PHE A 412 -1.76 -3.56 -18.68
C PHE A 412 -3.11 -4.11 -18.21
N SER A 413 -3.22 -4.38 -16.92
CA SER A 413 -4.44 -4.71 -16.21
C SER A 413 -4.49 -3.98 -14.86
N LEU A 414 -5.66 -3.93 -14.21
CA LEU A 414 -5.87 -3.18 -12.98
C LEU A 414 -6.17 -4.13 -11.81
N ASP A 415 -5.61 -3.82 -10.64
CA ASP A 415 -6.00 -4.45 -9.38
C ASP A 415 -7.23 -3.72 -8.80
N TYR A 416 -8.05 -4.42 -8.03
CA TYR A 416 -9.22 -3.84 -7.37
C TYR A 416 -8.89 -3.07 -6.09
N SER A 417 -7.64 -3.17 -5.64
CA SER A 417 -7.14 -2.49 -4.46
C SER A 417 -6.68 -1.07 -4.79
N MET A 418 -7.40 -0.09 -4.26
CA MET A 418 -7.01 1.32 -4.33
C MET A 418 -5.61 1.55 -3.77
N SER A 419 -5.27 0.88 -2.67
CA SER A 419 -3.95 0.97 -2.06
C SER A 419 -2.84 0.50 -3.02
N ASN A 420 -3.02 -0.66 -3.66
CA ASN A 420 -2.04 -1.19 -4.61
C ASN A 420 -1.90 -0.28 -5.85
N PHE A 421 -3.02 0.27 -6.33
CA PHE A 421 -3.03 1.19 -7.46
C PHE A 421 -2.26 2.47 -7.17
N GLU A 422 -2.55 3.15 -6.06
CA GLU A 422 -1.84 4.36 -5.65
C GLU A 422 -0.35 4.07 -5.32
N GLN A 423 -0.07 2.92 -4.73
CA GLN A 423 1.29 2.47 -4.47
C GLN A 423 2.08 2.28 -5.77
N ALA A 424 1.51 1.62 -6.77
CA ALA A 424 2.15 1.43 -8.06
C ALA A 424 2.45 2.78 -8.73
N LYS A 425 1.48 3.70 -8.80
CA LYS A 425 1.69 5.06 -9.34
C LYS A 425 2.84 5.79 -8.64
N ALA A 426 2.94 5.65 -7.33
CA ALA A 426 3.97 6.30 -6.54
C ALA A 426 5.39 5.74 -6.76
N ARG A 427 5.59 4.73 -7.62
CA ARG A 427 6.93 4.18 -7.91
C ARG A 427 7.72 5.03 -8.89
N ILE A 428 7.06 5.68 -9.85
CA ILE A 428 7.70 6.62 -10.78
C ILE A 428 7.51 8.07 -10.34
N HIS A 429 6.38 8.44 -9.74
CA HIS A 429 6.08 9.81 -9.30
C HIS A 429 6.42 10.01 -7.82
N ARG A 430 7.67 10.28 -7.55
CA ARG A 430 8.22 10.48 -6.20
C ARG A 430 9.46 11.35 -6.22
N ALA A 431 9.98 11.72 -5.02
CA ALA A 431 11.24 12.47 -4.90
C ALA A 431 12.36 11.82 -5.72
N GLY A 432 13.03 12.64 -6.52
CA GLY A 432 14.06 12.21 -7.48
C GLY A 432 13.58 12.08 -8.93
N GLN A 433 12.28 12.11 -9.19
CA GLN A 433 11.75 12.19 -10.56
C GLN A 433 11.94 13.61 -11.12
N LYS A 434 12.47 13.70 -12.33
CA LYS A 434 12.76 14.97 -13.02
C LYS A 434 11.87 15.22 -14.25
N GLU A 435 11.21 14.17 -14.74
CA GLU A 435 10.39 14.22 -15.94
C GLU A 435 8.90 14.13 -15.61
N ASN A 436 8.05 14.73 -16.44
CA ASN A 436 6.60 14.57 -16.31
C ASN A 436 6.21 13.11 -16.39
N CYS A 437 5.41 12.66 -15.42
CA CYS A 437 4.98 11.28 -15.35
C CYS A 437 3.75 11.03 -16.23
N HIS A 438 3.84 10.02 -17.08
CA HIS A 438 2.75 9.61 -17.96
C HIS A 438 2.22 8.23 -17.58
N TYR A 439 0.92 8.14 -17.29
CA TYR A 439 0.24 6.86 -16.96
C TYR A 439 -0.70 6.47 -18.09
N ILE A 440 -0.50 5.28 -18.65
CA ILE A 440 -1.32 4.72 -19.72
C ILE A 440 -2.11 3.55 -19.16
N TYR A 441 -3.44 3.58 -19.28
CA TYR A 441 -4.33 2.51 -18.85
C TYR A 441 -4.88 1.79 -20.09
N LEU A 442 -4.57 0.49 -20.24
CA LEU A 442 -5.14 -0.34 -21.29
C LEU A 442 -6.51 -0.85 -20.85
N VAL A 443 -7.54 -0.46 -21.58
CA VAL A 443 -8.94 -0.73 -21.23
C VAL A 443 -9.67 -1.33 -22.43
N CYS A 444 -10.22 -2.54 -22.29
CA CYS A 444 -11.04 -3.14 -23.32
C CYS A 444 -12.40 -2.45 -23.41
N ARG A 445 -12.82 -2.10 -24.64
CA ARG A 445 -14.07 -1.41 -24.92
C ARG A 445 -15.26 -2.27 -24.47
N GLY A 446 -16.24 -1.64 -23.78
CA GLY A 446 -17.48 -2.31 -23.39
C GLY A 446 -17.33 -3.32 -22.23
N THR A 447 -16.18 -3.37 -21.55
CA THR A 447 -15.90 -4.38 -20.52
C THR A 447 -15.82 -3.78 -19.12
N VAL A 448 -15.67 -4.66 -18.13
CA VAL A 448 -15.49 -4.31 -16.70
C VAL A 448 -14.26 -3.44 -16.43
N ASP A 449 -13.26 -3.42 -17.32
CA ASP A 449 -12.05 -2.61 -17.14
C ASP A 449 -12.37 -1.13 -16.88
N ARG A 450 -13.38 -0.61 -17.59
CA ARG A 450 -13.81 0.78 -17.46
C ARG A 450 -14.42 1.07 -16.09
N LYS A 451 -15.24 0.15 -15.56
CA LYS A 451 -15.80 0.26 -14.19
C LYS A 451 -14.73 0.19 -13.12
N VAL A 452 -13.77 -0.72 -13.29
CA VAL A 452 -12.63 -0.85 -12.38
C VAL A 452 -11.82 0.44 -12.35
N LEU A 453 -11.44 0.98 -13.52
CA LEU A 453 -10.69 2.23 -13.61
C LEU A 453 -11.47 3.41 -13.03
N TYR A 454 -12.78 3.49 -13.30
CA TYR A 454 -13.64 4.53 -12.73
C TYR A 454 -13.67 4.46 -11.21
N ALA A 455 -13.88 3.27 -10.63
CA ALA A 455 -13.91 3.09 -9.17
C ALA A 455 -12.58 3.50 -8.53
N LEU A 456 -11.45 3.11 -9.13
CA LEU A 456 -10.12 3.48 -8.67
C LEU A 456 -9.88 5.00 -8.73
N ARG A 457 -10.24 5.65 -9.83
CA ARG A 457 -10.09 7.11 -9.98
C ARG A 457 -10.97 7.91 -9.02
N GLN A 458 -12.18 7.43 -8.76
CA GLN A 458 -13.12 8.06 -7.81
C GLN A 458 -12.87 7.66 -6.35
N LYS A 459 -11.86 6.86 -6.08
CA LYS A 459 -11.56 6.31 -4.74
C LYS A 459 -12.77 5.60 -4.11
N MET A 460 -13.54 4.91 -4.92
CA MET A 460 -14.76 4.19 -4.53
C MET A 460 -14.45 2.73 -4.20
N ASN A 461 -15.25 2.15 -3.31
CA ASN A 461 -15.21 0.71 -3.08
C ASN A 461 -15.90 -0.02 -4.23
N LEU A 462 -15.11 -0.63 -5.12
CA LEU A 462 -15.61 -1.33 -6.31
C LEU A 462 -16.65 -2.41 -5.97
N ALA A 463 -16.38 -3.25 -4.98
CA ALA A 463 -17.30 -4.31 -4.58
C ALA A 463 -18.66 -3.77 -4.12
N LYS A 464 -18.65 -2.67 -3.34
CA LYS A 464 -19.88 -2.02 -2.92
C LYS A 464 -20.62 -1.42 -4.11
N MET A 465 -19.91 -0.77 -5.03
CA MET A 465 -20.51 -0.19 -6.24
C MET A 465 -21.24 -1.26 -7.07
N LEU A 466 -20.61 -2.42 -7.28
CA LEU A 466 -21.19 -3.53 -8.03
C LEU A 466 -22.42 -4.14 -7.33
N VAL A 467 -22.38 -4.31 -6.00
CA VAL A 467 -23.52 -4.77 -5.20
C VAL A 467 -24.69 -3.76 -5.28
N ASP A 468 -24.38 -2.47 -5.20
CA ASP A 468 -25.38 -1.40 -5.28
C ASP A 468 -26.04 -1.32 -6.69
N ASP A 469 -25.26 -1.55 -7.76
CA ASP A 469 -25.79 -1.65 -9.13
C ASP A 469 -26.75 -2.84 -9.27
N TYR A 470 -26.35 -4.02 -8.81
CA TYR A 470 -27.22 -5.20 -8.83
C TYR A 470 -28.54 -4.97 -8.06
N ARG A 471 -28.46 -4.43 -6.84
CA ARG A 471 -29.66 -4.12 -6.03
C ARG A 471 -30.62 -3.11 -6.69
N LYS A 472 -30.09 -2.30 -7.61
CA LYS A 472 -30.90 -1.36 -8.42
C LYS A 472 -31.43 -2.00 -9.71
N GLY A 473 -31.31 -3.31 -9.87
CA GLY A 473 -31.75 -4.05 -11.08
C GLY A 473 -30.86 -3.78 -12.30
N ARG A 474 -29.62 -3.35 -12.09
CA ARG A 474 -28.64 -3.15 -13.17
C ARG A 474 -27.67 -4.32 -13.21
N ASN A 475 -27.29 -4.74 -14.41
CA ASN A 475 -26.17 -5.68 -14.54
C ASN A 475 -24.88 -5.03 -13.99
N PRO A 476 -24.28 -5.55 -12.90
CA PRO A 476 -23.10 -4.95 -12.29
C PRO A 476 -21.87 -5.01 -13.19
N PHE A 477 -21.87 -5.85 -14.22
CA PHE A 477 -20.73 -6.05 -15.13
C PHE A 477 -20.84 -5.23 -16.41
N LYS A 478 -22.08 -4.86 -16.84
CA LYS A 478 -22.30 -3.96 -18.00
C LYS A 478 -21.98 -2.50 -17.70
N ASN A 479 -21.38 -1.83 -18.68
CA ASN A 479 -21.04 -0.40 -18.61
C ASN A 479 -22.28 0.47 -18.77
#